data_4f5c03a4d6f36c0b83c45cb8bc382401
#
_entry.id   4f5c03a4d6f36c0b83c45cb8bc382401
#
_cell.length_a   1.000
_cell.length_b   1.000
_cell.length_c   1.000
_cell.angle_alpha   90.00
_cell.angle_beta   90.00
_cell.angle_gamma   90.00
#
_symmetry.space_group_name_H-M   'P 1'
#
loop_
_entity.id
_entity.type
_entity.pdbx_description
1 polymer ?
#
loop_
_entity_poly.entity_id
_entity_poly.type
_entity_poly.pdbx_seq_one_letter_code
_entity_poly.pdbx_strand_id
1 'polypeptide(L)'
;GGGQESGNIGLLMDVYMEMTVELGRTRKLVRDILGMGEGTIIELDKLAGEPVDILVNNKLIAKGEVVVIDENFGVRVTEIVSPMERVGNMQ
;
A
#
# COMPACT_ATOMS: atom_id res chain seq x y z
N GLY A 1 -28.30 -18.17 -3.18
CA GLY A 1 -27.74 -19.26 -3.88
C GLY A 1 -26.47 -18.89 -4.63
N GLY A 2 -25.95 -19.89 -5.33
CA GLY A 2 -24.69 -19.73 -6.03
C GLY A 2 -24.72 -18.64 -7.10
N GLY A 3 -25.85 -18.48 -7.76
CA GLY A 3 -25.99 -17.45 -8.78
C GLY A 3 -25.87 -16.05 -8.21
N GLN A 4 -26.41 -15.85 -7.01
CA GLN A 4 -26.29 -14.57 -6.35
C GLN A 4 -24.85 -14.28 -5.94
N GLU A 5 -24.14 -15.32 -5.51
CA GLU A 5 -22.74 -15.14 -5.14
C GLU A 5 -21.89 -14.73 -6.33
N SER A 6 -22.13 -15.33 -7.49
CA SER A 6 -21.44 -14.94 -8.71
C SER A 6 -21.73 -13.48 -9.07
N GLY A 7 -23.00 -13.06 -8.95
CA GLY A 7 -23.37 -11.69 -9.20
C GLY A 7 -22.72 -10.72 -8.22
N ASN A 8 -22.66 -11.10 -6.94
CA ASN A 8 -22.04 -10.27 -5.92
C ASN A 8 -20.54 -10.15 -6.16
N ILE A 9 -19.88 -11.21 -6.58
CA ILE A 9 -18.45 -11.15 -6.91
C ILE A 9 -18.22 -10.20 -8.07
N GLY A 10 -19.04 -10.25 -9.11
CA GLY A 10 -18.93 -9.35 -10.24
C GLY A 10 -19.09 -7.89 -9.83
N LEU A 11 -20.05 -7.59 -8.95
CA LEU A 11 -20.23 -6.26 -8.46
C LEU A 11 -19.03 -5.77 -7.64
N LEU A 12 -18.41 -6.66 -6.86
CA LEU A 12 -17.23 -6.31 -6.08
C LEU A 12 -16.05 -5.97 -6.96
N MET A 13 -15.96 -6.58 -8.14
CA MET A 13 -14.85 -6.32 -9.06
C MET A 13 -14.93 -4.93 -9.69
N ASP A 14 -16.09 -4.29 -9.64
CA ASP A 14 -16.29 -2.97 -10.22
C ASP A 14 -16.27 -1.86 -9.18
N VAL A 15 -15.84 -2.14 -7.97
CA VAL A 15 -15.75 -1.16 -6.88
C VAL A 15 -14.30 -0.70 -6.75
N TYR A 16 -14.11 0.61 -6.56
CA TYR A 16 -12.78 1.17 -6.31
C TYR A 16 -12.35 0.88 -4.89
N MET A 17 -11.08 0.54 -4.74
CA MET A 17 -10.46 0.40 -3.43
C MET A 17 -9.23 1.30 -3.39
N GLU A 18 -8.91 1.80 -2.21
CA GLU A 18 -7.74 2.65 -2.05
C GLU A 18 -6.49 1.79 -1.88
N MET A 19 -5.51 2.07 -2.70
CA MET A 19 -4.20 1.43 -2.62
C MET A 19 -3.19 2.47 -2.17
N THR A 20 -2.35 2.09 -1.21
CA THR A 20 -1.30 2.96 -0.68
C THR A 20 0.05 2.31 -0.95
N VAL A 21 1.02 3.14 -1.33
CA VAL A 21 2.40 2.70 -1.49
C VAL A 21 3.23 3.40 -0.43
N GLU A 22 3.93 2.63 0.40
CA GLU A 22 4.72 3.17 1.51
C GLU A 22 6.20 2.95 1.30
N LEU A 23 6.98 4.01 1.43
CA LEU A 23 8.43 3.93 1.40
C LEU A 23 8.99 3.34 2.68
N GLY A 24 8.29 3.51 3.79
CA GLY A 24 8.71 3.04 5.09
C GLY A 24 7.90 3.70 6.18
N ARG A 25 8.20 3.36 7.42
CA ARG A 25 7.51 3.85 8.60
C ARG A 25 8.52 4.24 9.66
N THR A 26 8.07 5.06 10.60
CA THR A 26 8.87 5.39 11.77
C THR A 26 7.95 5.69 12.94
N ARG A 27 8.51 5.66 14.13
CA ARG A 27 7.79 6.02 15.35
C ARG A 27 8.50 7.19 16.00
N LYS A 28 7.74 8.18 16.42
CA LYS A 28 8.26 9.39 17.04
C LYS A 28 7.43 9.73 18.26
N LEU A 29 8.07 10.38 19.24
CA LEU A 29 7.33 10.95 20.35
C LEU A 29 6.48 12.10 19.83
N VAL A 30 5.32 12.31 20.47
CA VAL A 30 4.42 13.39 20.06
C VAL A 30 5.14 14.74 20.13
N ARG A 31 5.97 14.97 21.16
CA ARG A 31 6.71 16.23 21.28
C ARG A 31 7.64 16.46 20.09
N ASP A 32 8.22 15.40 19.54
CA ASP A 32 9.12 15.52 18.39
C ASP A 32 8.34 15.82 17.13
N ILE A 33 7.14 15.23 17.01
CA ILE A 33 6.26 15.51 15.87
C ILE A 33 5.81 16.96 15.90
N LEU A 34 5.43 17.45 17.06
CA LEU A 34 5.00 18.83 17.21
C LEU A 34 6.13 19.84 17.00
N GLY A 35 7.36 19.39 17.17
CA GLY A 35 8.55 20.24 16.97
C GLY A 35 9.09 20.23 15.55
N MET A 36 8.47 19.51 14.61
CA MET A 36 8.97 19.44 13.24
C MET A 36 8.76 20.75 12.50
N GLY A 37 9.71 21.06 11.63
CA GLY A 37 9.64 22.24 10.78
C GLY A 37 10.40 22.00 9.49
N GLU A 38 10.52 23.05 8.68
CA GLU A 38 11.27 22.93 7.44
C GLU A 38 12.70 22.47 7.72
N GLY A 39 13.17 21.51 6.93
CA GLY A 39 14.51 20.97 7.08
C GLY A 39 14.63 19.79 8.03
N THR A 40 13.58 19.47 8.77
CA THR A 40 13.59 18.29 9.64
C THR A 40 13.74 17.02 8.78
N ILE A 41 14.64 16.14 9.18
CA ILE A 41 14.87 14.88 8.47
C ILE A 41 14.19 13.76 9.24
N ILE A 42 13.36 13.00 8.53
CA ILE A 42 12.66 11.85 9.09
C ILE A 42 13.30 10.59 8.48
N GLU A 43 13.89 9.78 9.34
CA GLU A 43 14.50 8.53 8.91
C GLU A 43 13.44 7.43 8.99
N LEU A 44 13.37 6.60 7.95
CA LEU A 44 12.40 5.52 7.87
C LEU A 44 13.07 4.18 8.22
N ASP A 45 12.24 3.17 8.44
CA ASP A 45 12.71 1.84 8.86
C ASP A 45 13.17 0.95 7.71
N LYS A 46 13.22 1.48 6.49
CA LYS A 46 13.69 0.73 5.32
C LYS A 46 15.01 1.28 4.83
N LEU A 47 15.83 0.39 4.29
CA LEU A 47 17.08 0.77 3.64
C LEU A 47 16.77 1.31 2.25
N ALA A 48 17.61 2.24 1.79
CA ALA A 48 17.51 2.74 0.43
C ALA A 48 17.68 1.57 -0.54
N GLY A 49 16.79 1.48 -1.52
CA GLY A 49 16.81 0.38 -2.49
C GLY A 49 15.98 -0.83 -2.12
N GLU A 50 15.49 -0.91 -0.88
CA GLU A 50 14.56 -1.98 -0.55
C GLU A 50 13.23 -1.79 -1.26
N PRO A 51 12.52 -2.89 -1.58
CA PRO A 51 11.19 -2.79 -2.16
C PRO A 51 10.24 -2.01 -1.26
N VAL A 52 9.36 -1.23 -1.88
CA VAL A 52 8.31 -0.50 -1.17
C VAL A 52 7.12 -1.42 -0.90
N ASP A 53 6.33 -1.07 0.09
CA ASP A 53 5.16 -1.84 0.47
C ASP A 53 3.93 -1.31 -0.23
N ILE A 54 3.08 -2.23 -0.71
CA ILE A 54 1.81 -1.93 -1.37
C ILE A 54 0.71 -2.46 -0.47
N LEU A 55 -0.17 -1.56 -0.04
CA LEU A 55 -1.23 -1.88 0.91
C LEU A 55 -2.59 -1.57 0.30
N VAL A 56 -3.58 -2.38 0.67
CA VAL A 56 -4.99 -2.12 0.38
C VAL A 56 -5.72 -2.23 1.70
N ASN A 57 -6.47 -1.21 2.05
CA ASN A 57 -7.17 -1.14 3.34
C ASN A 57 -6.22 -1.42 4.50
N ASN A 58 -5.03 -0.82 4.46
CA ASN A 58 -3.99 -0.94 5.48
C ASN A 58 -3.44 -2.36 5.65
N LYS A 59 -3.70 -3.24 4.69
CA LYS A 59 -3.15 -4.59 4.71
C LYS A 59 -2.09 -4.73 3.62
N LEU A 60 -0.93 -5.25 3.99
CA LEU A 60 0.15 -5.47 3.04
C LEU A 60 -0.25 -6.59 2.08
N ILE A 61 -0.32 -6.28 0.78
CA ILE A 61 -0.69 -7.26 -0.24
C ILE A 61 0.46 -7.58 -1.19
N ALA A 62 1.40 -6.65 -1.35
CA ALA A 62 2.48 -6.83 -2.32
C ALA A 62 3.65 -5.93 -1.98
N LYS A 63 4.75 -6.15 -2.67
CA LYS A 63 5.92 -5.28 -2.63
C LYS A 63 6.36 -5.00 -4.05
N GLY A 64 7.11 -3.91 -4.23
CA GLY A 64 7.55 -3.55 -5.55
C GLY A 64 8.66 -2.52 -5.55
N GLU A 65 9.09 -2.16 -6.74
CA GLU A 65 10.12 -1.14 -6.91
C GLU A 65 9.51 0.09 -7.57
N VAL A 66 9.95 1.26 -7.13
CA VAL A 66 9.48 2.53 -7.68
C VAL A 66 10.06 2.71 -9.08
N VAL A 67 9.20 3.08 -10.02
CA VAL A 67 9.58 3.39 -11.40
C VAL A 67 8.98 4.74 -11.75
N VAL A 68 9.45 5.32 -12.85
CA VAL A 68 8.90 6.58 -13.36
C VAL A 68 8.21 6.29 -14.68
N ILE A 69 6.94 6.71 -14.76
CA ILE A 69 6.14 6.57 -15.97
C ILE A 69 5.71 7.98 -16.38
N ASP A 70 6.28 8.44 -17.51
CA ASP A 70 6.15 9.84 -17.93
C ASP A 70 6.63 10.76 -16.81
N GLU A 71 5.75 11.53 -16.20
CA GLU A 71 6.14 12.42 -15.11
C GLU A 71 5.67 11.92 -13.75
N ASN A 72 5.07 10.74 -13.71
CA ASN A 72 4.52 10.19 -12.48
C ASN A 72 5.37 9.05 -11.95
N PHE A 73 5.34 8.86 -10.65
CA PHE A 73 5.88 7.65 -10.06
C PHE A 73 4.90 6.50 -10.28
N GLY A 74 5.46 5.33 -10.55
CA GLY A 74 4.70 4.08 -10.55
C GLY A 74 5.41 3.07 -9.70
N VAL A 75 4.85 1.89 -9.60
CA VAL A 75 5.47 0.78 -8.87
C VAL A 75 5.36 -0.48 -9.71
N ARG A 76 6.48 -1.15 -9.91
CA ARG A 76 6.50 -2.47 -10.54
C ARG A 76 6.40 -3.50 -9.42
N VAL A 77 5.34 -4.30 -9.45
CA VAL A 77 5.15 -5.35 -8.43
C VAL A 77 6.24 -6.41 -8.61
N THR A 78 6.94 -6.72 -7.53
CA THR A 78 7.98 -7.74 -7.54
C THR A 78 7.64 -8.95 -6.67
N GLU A 79 6.67 -8.80 -5.76
CA GLU A 79 6.30 -9.90 -4.87
C GLU A 79 4.83 -9.75 -4.47
N ILE A 80 4.08 -10.84 -4.52
CA ILE A 80 2.71 -10.88 -4.00
C ILE A 80 2.76 -11.53 -2.62
N VAL A 81 2.30 -10.78 -1.62
CA VAL A 81 2.28 -11.23 -0.23
C VAL A 81 0.93 -11.82 0.13
N SER A 82 -0.16 -11.18 -0.35
CA SER A 82 -1.52 -11.62 -0.06
C SER A 82 -2.35 -11.47 -1.32
N PRO A 83 -2.75 -12.59 -1.94
CA PRO A 83 -3.49 -12.51 -3.21
C PRO A 83 -4.83 -11.79 -3.08
N MET A 84 -5.19 -11.06 -4.13
CA MET A 84 -6.41 -10.24 -4.16
C MET A 84 -7.69 -11.08 -4.17
N GLU A 85 -7.63 -12.34 -4.58
CA GLU A 85 -8.82 -13.20 -4.51
C GLU A 85 -9.30 -13.40 -3.07
N ARG A 86 -8.53 -12.95 -2.09
CA ARG A 86 -8.93 -13.00 -0.68
C ARG A 86 -9.49 -11.69 -0.18
N VAL A 87 -9.91 -10.80 -1.07
CA VAL A 87 -10.45 -9.50 -0.69
C VAL A 87 -11.55 -9.62 0.35
N GLY A 88 -12.43 -10.62 0.21
CA GLY A 88 -13.49 -10.84 1.18
C GLY A 88 -13.00 -11.15 2.59
N ASN A 89 -11.77 -11.59 2.74
CA ASN A 89 -11.16 -11.92 4.03
C ASN A 89 -10.31 -10.79 4.59
N MET A 90 -10.24 -9.67 3.91
CA MET A 90 -9.40 -8.55 4.31
C MET A 90 -10.08 -7.61 5.30
N GLN A 91 -11.27 -7.93 5.68
CA GLN A 91 -11.99 -7.14 6.66
C GLN A 91 -11.50 -7.43 8.08
#